data_bc1d00e7efb8c4f54e938ea2cdc85723
#
_entry.id   bc1d00e7efb8c4f54e938ea2cdc85723
#
_cell.length_a   1.000
_cell.length_b   1.000
_cell.length_c   1.000
_cell.angle_alpha   90.00
_cell.angle_beta   90.00
_cell.angle_gamma   90.00
#
_symmetry.space_group_name_H-M   'P 1'
#
loop_
_entity.id
_entity.type
_entity.pdbx_description
1 polymer ?
#
loop_
_entity_poly.entity_id
_entity_poly.type
_entity_poly.pdbx_seq_one_letter_code
_entity_poly.pdbx_strand_id
1 'polypeptide(L)'
;MIRLEDTSGSAVVAAIAAERHRQGSPTTGMVLTMLILSDEELQSDATSAAVAAAREHPMRIVTLIPRPGRTAPTLDAEIAVGGDDGPGEVAVLRLRGELSLHANSVAVPLLLPDTPVVAFWPSNAPHVPADDPIGKHAQRRITDSVTCEDPLAALTERSRSYRPGDTDLAWSRLTPWRSIIASAFDRPVNDVKKARIIAEVGNPSAALLRVWLRQRLSVDISIDWDSNPGISSVAFDTADGELSITRTDRINAILKRPDTPDASIYLPRRDLATLLSEELKRLDPDEMYGTVIKGYGQVQ
;
A
#
# COMPACT_ATOMS: atom_id res chain seq x y z
N MET A 1 -22.08 7.27 -14.70
CA MET A 1 -22.16 6.25 -13.60
C MET A 1 -23.43 5.43 -13.74
N ILE A 2 -23.33 4.11 -13.74
CA ILE A 2 -24.47 3.15 -13.84
C ILE A 2 -24.66 2.52 -12.47
N ARG A 3 -25.90 2.38 -12.02
CA ARG A 3 -26.23 1.66 -10.77
C ARG A 3 -27.10 0.46 -11.11
N LEU A 4 -26.74 -0.69 -10.52
CA LEU A 4 -27.48 -1.94 -10.60
C LEU A 4 -27.81 -2.39 -9.18
N GLU A 5 -29.06 -2.69 -8.92
CA GLU A 5 -29.54 -3.20 -7.64
C GLU A 5 -30.00 -4.65 -7.80
N ASP A 6 -29.72 -5.48 -6.78
CA ASP A 6 -30.06 -6.91 -6.76
C ASP A 6 -29.67 -7.63 -8.07
N THR A 7 -28.40 -7.45 -8.45
CA THR A 7 -27.85 -7.86 -9.75
C THR A 7 -27.01 -9.12 -9.65
N SER A 8 -26.33 -9.49 -10.74
CA SER A 8 -25.38 -10.61 -10.79
C SER A 8 -24.04 -10.19 -11.35
N GLY A 9 -22.97 -10.94 -11.05
CA GLY A 9 -21.64 -10.68 -11.62
C GLY A 9 -21.65 -10.64 -13.16
N SER A 10 -22.43 -11.52 -13.82
CA SER A 10 -22.57 -11.51 -15.29
C SER A 10 -23.27 -10.25 -15.81
N ALA A 11 -24.27 -9.73 -15.10
CA ALA A 11 -24.91 -8.48 -15.47
C ALA A 11 -23.97 -7.28 -15.30
N VAL A 12 -23.12 -7.28 -14.26
CA VAL A 12 -22.07 -6.26 -14.08
C VAL A 12 -21.08 -6.28 -15.26
N VAL A 13 -20.58 -7.46 -15.65
CA VAL A 13 -19.69 -7.61 -16.82
C VAL A 13 -20.36 -7.09 -18.10
N ALA A 14 -21.63 -7.45 -18.33
CA ALA A 14 -22.37 -6.99 -19.49
C ALA A 14 -22.56 -5.46 -19.49
N ALA A 15 -22.84 -4.87 -18.33
CA ALA A 15 -23.01 -3.42 -18.20
C ALA A 15 -21.71 -2.67 -18.47
N ILE A 16 -20.55 -3.16 -17.98
CA ILE A 16 -19.23 -2.59 -18.28
C ILE A 16 -18.98 -2.65 -19.79
N ALA A 17 -19.22 -3.80 -20.42
CA ALA A 17 -19.01 -3.98 -21.85
C ALA A 17 -19.89 -3.07 -22.69
N ALA A 18 -21.18 -2.93 -22.34
CA ALA A 18 -22.12 -2.04 -23.02
C ALA A 18 -21.72 -0.58 -22.89
N GLU A 19 -21.32 -0.13 -21.69
CA GLU A 19 -20.90 1.25 -21.46
C GLU A 19 -19.61 1.60 -22.21
N ARG A 20 -18.65 0.70 -22.23
CA ARG A 20 -17.42 0.85 -23.01
C ARG A 20 -17.72 0.98 -24.50
N HIS A 21 -18.61 0.14 -25.03
CA HIS A 21 -19.02 0.21 -26.43
C HIS A 21 -19.70 1.56 -26.74
N ARG A 22 -20.56 2.02 -25.84
CA ARG A 22 -21.26 3.32 -25.98
C ARG A 22 -20.29 4.50 -26.02
N GLN A 23 -19.21 4.43 -25.24
CA GLN A 23 -18.20 5.51 -25.18
C GLN A 23 -17.13 5.39 -26.27
N GLY A 24 -17.12 4.34 -27.07
CA GLY A 24 -16.09 4.09 -28.07
C GLY A 24 -14.69 3.88 -27.44
N SER A 25 -14.63 3.54 -26.15
CA SER A 25 -13.38 3.38 -25.43
C SER A 25 -12.80 1.99 -25.67
N PRO A 26 -11.57 1.88 -26.24
CA PRO A 26 -10.94 0.56 -26.42
C PRO A 26 -10.48 -0.02 -25.09
N THR A 27 -10.61 -1.34 -24.92
CA THR A 27 -9.90 -2.08 -23.84
C THR A 27 -8.39 -2.10 -24.02
N THR A 28 -7.92 -1.72 -25.19
CA THR A 28 -6.51 -1.65 -25.56
C THR A 28 -5.85 -0.52 -24.79
N GLY A 29 -5.14 -0.85 -23.75
CA GLY A 29 -4.41 0.12 -22.91
C GLY A 29 -4.51 -0.15 -21.41
N MET A 30 -5.48 -0.92 -20.94
CA MET A 30 -5.48 -1.38 -19.55
C MET A 30 -4.43 -2.46 -19.36
N VAL A 31 -3.55 -2.26 -18.38
CA VAL A 31 -2.37 -3.10 -18.16
C VAL A 31 -2.51 -4.07 -16.99
N LEU A 32 -3.54 -3.90 -16.15
CA LEU A 32 -3.80 -4.76 -15.01
C LEU A 32 -5.25 -4.64 -14.50
N THR A 33 -5.64 -5.57 -13.62
CA THR A 33 -6.84 -5.45 -12.78
C THR A 33 -6.44 -5.25 -11.33
N MET A 34 -6.98 -4.21 -10.67
CA MET A 34 -6.85 -4.00 -9.24
C MET A 34 -8.14 -4.42 -8.53
N LEU A 35 -8.02 -5.36 -7.60
CA LEU A 35 -9.09 -5.80 -6.71
C LEU A 35 -8.87 -5.15 -5.35
N ILE A 36 -9.83 -4.35 -4.88
CA ILE A 36 -9.79 -3.69 -3.56
C ILE A 36 -10.82 -4.37 -2.68
N LEU A 37 -10.37 -4.92 -1.55
CA LEU A 37 -11.27 -5.50 -0.54
C LEU A 37 -11.30 -4.56 0.65
N SER A 38 -12.43 -3.90 0.82
CA SER A 38 -12.59 -2.84 1.82
C SER A 38 -13.92 -2.96 2.55
N ASP A 39 -13.99 -2.31 3.70
CA ASP A 39 -15.27 -1.98 4.34
C ASP A 39 -15.88 -0.73 3.70
N GLU A 40 -17.09 -0.36 4.17
CA GLU A 40 -17.82 0.80 3.63
C GLU A 40 -17.16 2.13 4.00
N GLU A 41 -16.42 2.19 5.10
CA GLU A 41 -15.81 3.43 5.60
C GLU A 41 -14.59 3.82 4.76
N LEU A 42 -13.75 2.86 4.40
CA LEU A 42 -12.50 3.09 3.68
C LEU A 42 -12.61 2.95 2.15
N GLN A 43 -13.72 2.38 1.64
CA GLN A 43 -13.85 2.08 0.21
C GLN A 43 -13.73 3.31 -0.69
N SER A 44 -14.27 4.45 -0.25
CA SER A 44 -14.25 5.68 -1.05
C SER A 44 -12.83 6.19 -1.26
N ASP A 45 -12.05 6.24 -0.18
CA ASP A 45 -10.67 6.73 -0.21
C ASP A 45 -9.77 5.76 -0.99
N ALA A 46 -9.93 4.44 -0.76
CA ALA A 46 -9.17 3.42 -1.46
C ALA A 46 -9.48 3.40 -2.96
N THR A 47 -10.75 3.49 -3.35
CA THR A 47 -11.16 3.54 -4.76
C THR A 47 -10.68 4.83 -5.43
N SER A 48 -10.81 5.97 -4.77
CA SER A 48 -10.35 7.27 -5.30
C SER A 48 -8.83 7.30 -5.48
N ALA A 49 -8.08 6.74 -4.54
CA ALA A 49 -6.64 6.61 -4.66
C ALA A 49 -6.22 5.71 -5.83
N ALA A 50 -6.93 4.59 -6.04
CA ALA A 50 -6.70 3.71 -7.18
C ALA A 50 -7.05 4.38 -8.51
N VAL A 51 -8.14 5.17 -8.57
CA VAL A 51 -8.50 5.98 -9.76
C VAL A 51 -7.40 7.01 -10.06
N ALA A 52 -6.86 7.66 -9.05
CA ALA A 52 -5.74 8.59 -9.25
C ALA A 52 -4.48 7.87 -9.77
N ALA A 53 -4.15 6.68 -9.23
CA ALA A 53 -3.05 5.85 -9.71
C ALA A 53 -3.27 5.32 -11.14
N ALA A 54 -4.52 5.13 -11.56
CA ALA A 54 -4.87 4.68 -12.92
C ALA A 54 -4.49 5.68 -14.02
N ARG A 55 -4.17 6.93 -13.67
CA ARG A 55 -3.63 7.91 -14.63
C ARG A 55 -2.23 7.55 -15.10
N GLU A 56 -1.43 6.92 -14.25
CA GLU A 56 -0.08 6.42 -14.60
C GLU A 56 -0.13 4.95 -15.05
N HIS A 57 -1.07 4.16 -14.51
CA HIS A 57 -1.21 2.73 -14.74
C HIS A 57 -2.66 2.40 -15.13
N PRO A 58 -3.07 2.60 -16.40
CA PRO A 58 -4.44 2.35 -16.83
C PRO A 58 -4.91 0.93 -16.45
N MET A 59 -6.00 0.83 -15.68
CA MET A 59 -6.43 -0.43 -15.09
C MET A 59 -7.95 -0.53 -14.93
N ARG A 60 -8.42 -1.76 -14.75
CA ARG A 60 -9.76 -2.03 -14.21
C ARG A 60 -9.67 -2.07 -12.69
N ILE A 61 -10.50 -1.29 -12.02
CA ILE A 61 -10.62 -1.24 -10.56
C ILE A 61 -11.93 -1.91 -10.17
N VAL A 62 -11.84 -2.92 -9.31
CA VAL A 62 -13.00 -3.62 -8.75
C VAL A 62 -12.91 -3.54 -7.24
N THR A 63 -13.75 -2.71 -6.64
CA THR A 63 -13.85 -2.58 -5.19
C THR A 63 -14.96 -3.52 -4.69
N LEU A 64 -14.60 -4.44 -3.83
CA LEU A 64 -15.46 -5.43 -3.21
C LEU A 64 -15.71 -5.03 -1.75
N ILE A 65 -16.98 -4.90 -1.38
CA ILE A 65 -17.41 -4.51 -0.04
C ILE A 65 -18.27 -5.64 0.53
N PRO A 66 -17.64 -6.64 1.19
CA PRO A 66 -18.36 -7.70 1.84
C PRO A 66 -19.14 -7.16 3.04
N ARG A 67 -20.43 -7.45 3.10
CA ARG A 67 -21.35 -7.11 4.20
C ARG A 67 -21.98 -8.40 4.75
N PRO A 68 -21.25 -9.13 5.60
CA PRO A 68 -21.76 -10.35 6.20
C PRO A 68 -22.98 -10.06 7.07
N GLY A 69 -23.93 -10.98 7.10
CA GLY A 69 -25.16 -10.82 7.89
C GLY A 69 -26.20 -11.86 7.52
N ARG A 70 -27.33 -11.83 8.22
CA ARG A 70 -28.48 -12.74 8.00
C ARG A 70 -29.47 -12.20 6.95
N THR A 71 -29.04 -11.30 6.09
CA THR A 71 -29.86 -10.77 4.99
C THR A 71 -29.85 -11.73 3.80
N ALA A 72 -30.82 -11.60 2.89
CA ALA A 72 -30.80 -12.32 1.63
C ALA A 72 -29.49 -12.03 0.86
N PRO A 73 -28.92 -13.00 0.15
CA PRO A 73 -27.74 -12.78 -0.67
C PRO A 73 -28.08 -11.85 -1.84
N THR A 74 -27.54 -10.64 -1.85
CA THR A 74 -27.74 -9.65 -2.91
C THR A 74 -26.42 -9.02 -3.32
N LEU A 75 -26.34 -8.58 -4.57
CA LEU A 75 -25.24 -7.81 -5.15
C LEU A 75 -25.78 -6.49 -5.67
N ASP A 76 -25.24 -5.38 -5.15
CA ASP A 76 -25.43 -4.06 -5.73
C ASP A 76 -24.14 -3.58 -6.36
N ALA A 77 -24.21 -2.90 -7.51
CA ALA A 77 -23.04 -2.43 -8.24
C ALA A 77 -23.18 -0.96 -8.69
N GLU A 78 -22.09 -0.22 -8.56
CA GLU A 78 -21.91 1.10 -9.15
C GLU A 78 -20.74 1.00 -10.16
N ILE A 79 -20.98 1.44 -11.40
CA ILE A 79 -20.03 1.27 -12.51
C ILE A 79 -19.77 2.63 -13.16
N ALA A 80 -18.48 2.93 -13.38
CA ALA A 80 -18.01 4.03 -14.20
C ALA A 80 -17.00 3.49 -15.23
N VAL A 81 -17.07 3.99 -16.46
CA VAL A 81 -16.16 3.62 -17.55
C VAL A 81 -15.68 4.90 -18.21
N GLY A 82 -14.37 5.16 -18.18
CA GLY A 82 -13.76 6.35 -18.80
C GLY A 82 -14.34 7.68 -18.32
N GLY A 83 -14.12 8.74 -19.07
CA GLY A 83 -14.66 10.09 -18.79
C GLY A 83 -13.82 10.89 -17.80
N ASP A 84 -14.45 11.80 -17.07
CA ASP A 84 -13.80 12.72 -16.12
C ASP A 84 -13.18 11.99 -14.92
N ASP A 85 -13.61 10.76 -14.64
CA ASP A 85 -13.10 9.91 -13.55
C ASP A 85 -11.74 9.24 -13.87
N GLY A 86 -11.20 9.43 -15.09
CA GLY A 86 -9.88 8.93 -15.49
C GLY A 86 -9.90 7.77 -16.51
N PRO A 87 -8.74 7.33 -16.99
CA PRO A 87 -8.61 6.34 -18.06
C PRO A 87 -8.75 4.90 -17.52
N GLY A 88 -9.91 4.51 -17.07
CA GLY A 88 -10.10 3.16 -16.51
C GLY A 88 -11.55 2.76 -16.44
N GLU A 89 -11.76 1.58 -15.91
CA GLU A 89 -13.07 1.04 -15.57
C GLU A 89 -13.14 0.84 -14.06
N VAL A 90 -14.18 1.34 -13.43
CA VAL A 90 -14.40 1.23 -11.99
C VAL A 90 -15.71 0.50 -11.74
N ALA A 91 -15.67 -0.53 -10.91
CA ALA A 91 -16.86 -1.20 -10.40
C ALA A 91 -16.77 -1.29 -8.87
N VAL A 92 -17.73 -0.71 -8.18
CA VAL A 92 -17.88 -0.81 -6.73
C VAL A 92 -19.03 -1.77 -6.44
N LEU A 93 -18.74 -2.87 -5.75
CA LEU A 93 -19.62 -4.01 -5.57
C LEU A 93 -19.90 -4.23 -4.08
N ARG A 94 -21.18 -4.15 -3.68
CA ARG A 94 -21.62 -4.42 -2.31
C ARG A 94 -22.26 -5.81 -2.25
N LEU A 95 -21.61 -6.72 -1.55
CA LEU A 95 -22.02 -8.11 -1.41
C LEU A 95 -22.68 -8.32 -0.04
N ARG A 96 -23.94 -8.70 -0.01
CA ARG A 96 -24.68 -8.90 1.24
C ARG A 96 -24.99 -10.36 1.51
N GLY A 97 -25.23 -10.67 2.79
CA GLY A 97 -25.61 -12.01 3.25
C GLY A 97 -24.52 -13.04 2.91
N GLU A 98 -24.93 -14.23 2.51
CA GLU A 98 -24.03 -15.34 2.19
C GLU A 98 -23.10 -15.02 1.00
N LEU A 99 -23.52 -14.16 0.07
CA LEU A 99 -22.70 -13.76 -1.07
C LEU A 99 -21.40 -13.04 -0.64
N SER A 100 -21.41 -12.39 0.52
CA SER A 100 -20.21 -11.71 1.07
C SER A 100 -19.04 -12.68 1.36
N LEU A 101 -19.33 -13.96 1.58
CA LEU A 101 -18.33 -15.00 1.80
C LEU A 101 -17.73 -15.53 0.48
N HIS A 102 -18.31 -15.15 -0.64
CA HIS A 102 -17.95 -15.61 -1.98
C HIS A 102 -17.49 -14.49 -2.91
N ALA A 103 -16.82 -13.47 -2.35
CA ALA A 103 -16.35 -12.30 -3.09
C ALA A 103 -15.49 -12.67 -4.32
N ASN A 104 -14.68 -13.72 -4.23
CA ASN A 104 -13.87 -14.22 -5.35
C ASN A 104 -14.73 -14.67 -6.54
N SER A 105 -15.87 -15.33 -6.30
CA SER A 105 -16.78 -15.79 -7.37
C SER A 105 -17.38 -14.62 -8.15
N VAL A 106 -17.57 -13.46 -7.49
CA VAL A 106 -18.05 -12.24 -8.12
C VAL A 106 -16.92 -11.50 -8.83
N ALA A 107 -15.71 -11.51 -8.28
CA ALA A 107 -14.54 -10.79 -8.81
C ALA A 107 -13.93 -11.46 -10.05
N VAL A 108 -13.82 -12.80 -10.07
CA VAL A 108 -13.14 -13.54 -11.15
C VAL A 108 -13.68 -13.23 -12.55
N PRO A 109 -15.00 -13.17 -12.79
CA PRO A 109 -15.53 -12.80 -14.11
C PRO A 109 -15.19 -11.36 -14.56
N LEU A 110 -14.74 -10.51 -13.62
CA LEU A 110 -14.37 -9.13 -13.89
C LEU A 110 -12.87 -8.94 -14.18
N LEU A 111 -12.07 -9.98 -14.04
CA LEU A 111 -10.64 -9.89 -14.35
C LEU A 111 -10.44 -9.67 -15.85
N LEU A 112 -9.47 -8.84 -16.19
CA LEU A 112 -9.05 -8.67 -17.58
C LEU A 112 -8.25 -9.92 -18.00
N PRO A 113 -8.54 -10.49 -19.18
CA PRO A 113 -7.77 -11.61 -19.69
C PRO A 113 -6.31 -11.25 -19.90
N ASP A 114 -5.40 -12.18 -19.63
CA ASP A 114 -3.96 -12.10 -19.91
C ASP A 114 -3.27 -10.86 -19.31
N THR A 115 -3.84 -10.27 -18.25
CA THR A 115 -3.24 -9.15 -17.54
C THR A 115 -2.97 -9.51 -16.08
N PRO A 116 -1.94 -8.92 -15.46
CA PRO A 116 -1.69 -9.12 -14.03
C PRO A 116 -2.84 -8.61 -13.16
N VAL A 117 -2.98 -9.27 -12.02
CA VAL A 117 -3.94 -8.91 -10.99
C VAL A 117 -3.21 -8.41 -9.76
N VAL A 118 -3.65 -7.29 -9.21
CA VAL A 118 -3.19 -6.73 -7.94
C VAL A 118 -4.34 -6.79 -6.95
N ALA A 119 -4.12 -7.30 -5.75
CA ALA A 119 -5.09 -7.26 -4.65
C ALA A 119 -4.63 -6.25 -3.60
N PHE A 120 -5.54 -5.40 -3.14
CA PHE A 120 -5.29 -4.40 -2.12
C PHE A 120 -6.31 -4.50 -0.99
N TRP A 121 -5.82 -4.61 0.23
CA TRP A 121 -6.58 -4.53 1.47
C TRP A 121 -6.17 -3.26 2.21
N PRO A 122 -6.96 -2.18 2.17
CA PRO A 122 -6.66 -0.94 2.87
C PRO A 122 -6.67 -1.10 4.39
N SER A 123 -7.43 -2.08 4.90
CA SER A 123 -7.45 -2.50 6.30
C SER A 123 -7.85 -3.99 6.38
N ASN A 124 -7.78 -4.57 7.57
CA ASN A 124 -8.31 -5.92 7.87
C ASN A 124 -7.95 -7.00 6.83
N ALA A 125 -6.69 -6.96 6.37
CA ALA A 125 -6.18 -7.95 5.43
C ALA A 125 -6.29 -9.37 6.02
N PRO A 126 -6.52 -10.42 5.19
CA PRO A 126 -6.58 -11.79 5.66
C PRO A 126 -5.26 -12.20 6.32
N HIS A 127 -5.33 -13.17 7.23
CA HIS A 127 -4.16 -13.67 7.97
C HIS A 127 -3.00 -14.04 7.04
N VAL A 128 -3.29 -14.74 5.95
CA VAL A 128 -2.33 -15.08 4.88
C VAL A 128 -2.88 -14.55 3.55
N PRO A 129 -2.50 -13.35 3.09
CA PRO A 129 -3.03 -12.77 1.86
C PRO A 129 -2.85 -13.66 0.62
N ALA A 130 -1.76 -14.41 0.55
CA ALA A 130 -1.47 -15.30 -0.58
C ALA A 130 -2.39 -16.54 -0.61
N ASP A 131 -2.97 -16.94 0.51
CA ASP A 131 -3.88 -18.10 0.59
C ASP A 131 -5.35 -17.67 0.51
N ASP A 132 -5.63 -16.37 0.58
CA ASP A 132 -6.97 -15.81 0.40
C ASP A 132 -7.51 -16.11 -1.01
N PRO A 133 -8.81 -16.44 -1.17
CA PRO A 133 -9.39 -16.73 -2.48
C PRO A 133 -9.18 -15.63 -3.53
N ILE A 134 -9.15 -14.36 -3.14
CA ILE A 134 -8.81 -13.23 -4.02
C ILE A 134 -7.30 -13.15 -4.22
N GLY A 135 -6.53 -13.26 -3.14
CA GLY A 135 -5.08 -13.16 -3.15
C GLY A 135 -4.38 -14.21 -4.03
N LYS A 136 -4.99 -15.39 -4.19
CA LYS A 136 -4.50 -16.45 -5.09
C LYS A 136 -4.47 -16.05 -6.57
N HIS A 137 -5.30 -15.11 -6.98
CA HIS A 137 -5.31 -14.60 -8.34
C HIS A 137 -4.31 -13.47 -8.55
N ALA A 138 -3.77 -12.89 -7.46
CA ALA A 138 -2.94 -11.70 -7.53
C ALA A 138 -1.44 -12.02 -7.57
N GLN A 139 -0.72 -11.41 -8.51
CA GLN A 139 0.73 -11.38 -8.55
C GLN A 139 1.30 -10.45 -7.47
N ARG A 140 0.60 -9.34 -7.19
CA ARG A 140 0.96 -8.39 -6.14
C ARG A 140 -0.19 -8.29 -5.13
N ARG A 141 0.13 -8.42 -3.85
CA ARG A 141 -0.82 -8.32 -2.73
C ARG A 141 -0.35 -7.22 -1.80
N ILE A 142 -1.15 -6.17 -1.72
CA ILE A 142 -0.83 -4.94 -1.00
C ILE A 142 -1.68 -4.89 0.27
N THR A 143 -1.05 -4.64 1.40
CA THR A 143 -1.72 -4.38 2.69
C THR A 143 -1.32 -3.00 3.22
N ASP A 144 -2.05 -2.48 4.20
CA ASP A 144 -1.69 -1.26 4.89
C ASP A 144 -1.83 -1.43 6.40
N SER A 145 -0.74 -1.77 7.04
CA SER A 145 -0.71 -1.96 8.51
C SER A 145 -0.97 -0.66 9.28
N VAL A 146 -0.73 0.51 8.68
CA VAL A 146 -0.92 1.82 9.34
C VAL A 146 -2.38 2.10 9.67
N THR A 147 -3.31 1.57 8.90
CA THR A 147 -4.76 1.79 9.07
C THR A 147 -5.43 0.78 9.99
N CYS A 148 -4.69 -0.23 10.45
CA CYS A 148 -5.20 -1.23 11.36
C CYS A 148 -5.33 -0.69 12.79
N GLU A 149 -6.24 -1.24 13.60
CA GLU A 149 -6.43 -0.87 15.01
C GLU A 149 -5.14 -1.08 15.82
N ASP A 150 -4.42 -2.17 15.58
CA ASP A 150 -3.07 -2.42 16.11
C ASP A 150 -2.08 -2.58 14.95
N PRO A 151 -1.41 -1.50 14.54
CA PRO A 151 -0.49 -1.53 13.39
C PRO A 151 0.70 -2.48 13.56
N LEU A 152 1.23 -2.59 14.77
CA LEU A 152 2.39 -3.46 15.03
C LEU A 152 1.99 -4.94 15.08
N ALA A 153 0.82 -5.27 15.62
CA ALA A 153 0.28 -6.62 15.55
C ALA A 153 0.00 -7.02 14.08
N ALA A 154 -0.60 -6.12 13.29
CA ALA A 154 -0.81 -6.36 11.86
C ALA A 154 0.52 -6.62 11.14
N LEU A 155 1.55 -5.81 11.39
CA LEU A 155 2.87 -6.01 10.81
C LEU A 155 3.50 -7.34 11.24
N THR A 156 3.30 -7.74 12.50
CA THR A 156 3.76 -9.04 13.03
C THR A 156 3.10 -10.20 12.27
N GLU A 157 1.82 -10.11 12.00
CA GLU A 157 1.12 -11.08 11.16
C GLU A 157 1.70 -11.15 9.74
N ARG A 158 1.96 -9.99 9.10
CA ARG A 158 2.60 -9.94 7.77
C ARG A 158 3.98 -10.61 7.79
N SER A 159 4.74 -10.44 8.87
CA SER A 159 6.06 -11.05 8.99
C SER A 159 6.02 -12.59 9.04
N ARG A 160 5.00 -13.15 9.68
CA ARG A 160 4.80 -14.60 9.82
C ARG A 160 4.24 -15.25 8.55
N SER A 161 3.40 -14.51 7.83
CA SER A 161 2.63 -15.01 6.68
C SER A 161 3.22 -14.63 5.31
N TYR A 162 4.30 -13.87 5.28
CA TYR A 162 4.89 -13.34 4.05
C TYR A 162 5.09 -14.40 2.96
N ARG A 163 4.64 -14.08 1.76
CA ARG A 163 4.95 -14.79 0.51
C ARG A 163 5.49 -13.80 -0.53
N PRO A 164 6.35 -14.23 -1.48
CA PRO A 164 6.77 -13.37 -2.58
C PRO A 164 5.56 -12.77 -3.31
N GLY A 165 5.61 -11.46 -3.57
CA GLY A 165 4.51 -10.69 -4.11
C GLY A 165 3.66 -9.98 -3.04
N ASP A 166 3.82 -10.30 -1.75
CA ASP A 166 3.23 -9.51 -0.66
C ASP A 166 4.04 -8.23 -0.43
N THR A 167 3.35 -7.16 -0.09
CA THR A 167 3.94 -5.89 0.35
C THR A 167 3.01 -5.18 1.33
N ASP A 168 3.56 -4.24 2.08
CA ASP A 168 2.78 -3.39 2.99
C ASP A 168 3.11 -1.92 2.73
N LEU A 169 2.12 -1.06 2.67
CA LEU A 169 2.31 0.36 2.40
C LEU A 169 3.15 1.07 3.48
N ALA A 170 3.27 0.49 4.68
CA ALA A 170 4.24 0.96 5.68
C ALA A 170 5.68 0.97 5.13
N TRP A 171 6.01 0.01 4.25
CA TRP A 171 7.30 -0.05 3.55
C TRP A 171 7.43 1.00 2.44
N SER A 172 6.40 1.18 1.63
CA SER A 172 6.39 2.19 0.55
C SER A 172 6.51 3.61 1.10
N ARG A 173 5.93 3.87 2.29
CA ARG A 173 6.12 5.15 3.01
C ARG A 173 7.58 5.44 3.36
N LEU A 174 8.44 4.42 3.44
CA LEU A 174 9.86 4.57 3.75
C LEU A 174 10.73 4.92 2.54
N THR A 175 10.23 4.81 1.31
CA THR A 175 11.06 5.05 0.11
C THR A 175 11.80 6.41 0.15
N PRO A 176 11.15 7.54 0.48
CA PRO A 176 11.87 8.81 0.60
C PRO A 176 12.91 8.81 1.72
N TRP A 177 12.58 8.24 2.88
CA TRP A 177 13.50 8.13 4.01
C TRP A 177 14.74 7.30 3.65
N ARG A 178 14.53 6.13 3.05
CA ARG A 178 15.63 5.24 2.63
C ARG A 178 16.53 5.91 1.61
N SER A 179 15.94 6.64 0.65
CA SER A 179 16.68 7.37 -0.37
C SER A 179 17.55 8.47 0.24
N ILE A 180 16.97 9.29 1.13
CA ILE A 180 17.71 10.39 1.78
C ILE A 180 18.78 9.85 2.72
N ILE A 181 18.49 8.82 3.50
CA ILE A 181 19.48 8.17 4.36
C ILE A 181 20.63 7.63 3.50
N ALA A 182 20.36 6.88 2.43
CA ALA A 182 21.41 6.39 1.53
C ALA A 182 22.27 7.53 0.99
N SER A 183 21.65 8.59 0.48
CA SER A 183 22.36 9.78 -0.01
C SER A 183 23.16 10.52 1.08
N ALA A 184 22.71 10.44 2.34
CA ALA A 184 23.46 11.03 3.45
C ALA A 184 24.80 10.31 3.70
N PHE A 185 24.91 9.04 3.30
CA PHE A 185 26.11 8.22 3.39
C PHE A 185 26.95 8.17 2.09
N ASP A 186 26.58 8.86 1.03
CA ASP A 186 27.39 8.97 -0.19
C ASP A 186 28.74 9.66 0.07
N ARG A 187 28.81 10.52 1.09
CA ARG A 187 30.08 11.01 1.62
C ARG A 187 30.57 10.07 2.71
N PRO A 188 31.88 9.79 2.78
CA PRO A 188 32.41 8.95 3.84
C PRO A 188 31.96 9.45 5.22
N VAL A 189 31.31 8.57 5.95
CA VAL A 189 30.91 8.77 7.35
C VAL A 189 31.70 7.74 8.15
N ASN A 190 32.55 8.22 9.09
CA ASN A 190 33.35 7.33 9.88
C ASN A 190 32.52 6.68 10.98
N ASP A 191 32.67 5.36 11.14
CA ASP A 191 32.14 4.55 12.23
C ASP A 191 30.80 4.99 12.84
N VAL A 192 29.70 4.53 12.25
CA VAL A 192 28.39 4.65 12.89
C VAL A 192 28.36 3.74 14.11
N LYS A 193 28.18 4.31 15.30
CA LYS A 193 28.17 3.60 16.59
C LYS A 193 26.80 3.12 16.96
N LYS A 194 25.78 3.93 16.73
CA LYS A 194 24.36 3.65 16.97
C LYS A 194 23.50 4.58 16.15
N ALA A 195 22.21 4.25 16.02
CA ALA A 195 21.23 5.14 15.43
C ALA A 195 19.95 5.19 16.28
N ARG A 196 19.19 6.27 16.11
CA ARG A 196 17.94 6.53 16.80
C ARG A 196 16.89 7.00 15.81
N ILE A 197 15.70 6.44 15.91
CA ILE A 197 14.52 6.85 15.18
C ILE A 197 13.56 7.49 16.18
N ILE A 198 12.98 8.65 15.85
CA ILE A 198 11.88 9.25 16.60
C ILE A 198 10.64 9.15 15.74
N ALA A 199 9.57 8.56 16.27
CA ALA A 199 8.35 8.29 15.51
C ALA A 199 7.11 8.24 16.37
N GLU A 200 5.95 8.39 15.75
CA GLU A 200 4.64 8.18 16.33
C GLU A 200 4.53 6.80 16.99
N VAL A 201 3.87 6.79 18.16
CA VAL A 201 3.64 5.54 18.92
C VAL A 201 3.01 4.46 18.03
N GLY A 202 3.62 3.29 18.00
CA GLY A 202 3.09 2.15 17.24
C GLY A 202 3.28 2.24 15.72
N ASN A 203 4.10 3.16 15.22
CA ASN A 203 4.29 3.34 13.77
C ASN A 203 5.00 2.14 13.10
N PRO A 204 4.33 1.40 12.20
CA PRO A 204 4.91 0.20 11.57
C PRO A 204 6.03 0.54 10.58
N SER A 205 6.00 1.74 9.96
CA SER A 205 7.10 2.18 9.10
C SER A 205 8.39 2.38 9.89
N ALA A 206 8.31 2.95 11.12
CA ALA A 206 9.49 3.08 11.98
C ALA A 206 10.06 1.72 12.39
N ALA A 207 9.20 0.76 12.67
CA ALA A 207 9.60 -0.61 12.99
C ALA A 207 10.35 -1.28 11.82
N LEU A 208 9.84 -1.14 10.58
CA LEU A 208 10.51 -1.63 9.36
C LEU A 208 11.83 -0.90 9.09
N LEU A 209 11.85 0.43 9.31
CA LEU A 209 13.07 1.23 9.15
C LEU A 209 14.17 0.79 10.10
N ARG A 210 13.83 0.49 11.37
CA ARG A 210 14.78 -0.07 12.36
C ARG A 210 15.41 -1.35 11.84
N VAL A 211 14.62 -2.27 11.33
CA VAL A 211 15.15 -3.56 10.81
C VAL A 211 16.05 -3.31 9.61
N TRP A 212 15.61 -2.47 8.66
CA TRP A 212 16.39 -2.15 7.48
C TRP A 212 17.74 -1.51 7.83
N LEU A 213 17.77 -0.53 8.74
CA LEU A 213 19.01 0.10 9.20
C LEU A 213 19.93 -0.90 9.90
N ARG A 214 19.37 -1.75 10.79
CA ARG A 214 20.15 -2.77 11.49
C ARG A 214 20.82 -3.74 10.52
N GLN A 215 20.10 -4.16 9.47
CA GLN A 215 20.66 -5.04 8.44
C GLN A 215 21.75 -4.37 7.59
N ARG A 216 21.71 -3.05 7.43
CA ARG A 216 22.68 -2.29 6.62
C ARG A 216 23.92 -1.85 7.41
N LEU A 217 23.71 -1.44 8.63
CA LEU A 217 24.77 -0.80 9.44
C LEU A 217 25.36 -1.75 10.48
N SER A 218 24.66 -2.83 10.84
CA SER A 218 25.08 -3.78 11.89
C SER A 218 25.33 -3.14 13.27
N VAL A 219 24.58 -2.06 13.57
CA VAL A 219 24.64 -1.33 14.85
C VAL A 219 23.31 -1.41 15.59
N ASP A 220 23.30 -0.99 16.85
CA ASP A 220 22.07 -0.88 17.62
C ASP A 220 21.21 0.30 17.13
N ILE A 221 19.90 0.03 16.97
CA ILE A 221 18.92 1.04 16.49
C ILE A 221 17.79 1.12 17.50
N SER A 222 17.70 2.24 18.21
CA SER A 222 16.57 2.53 19.11
C SER A 222 15.43 3.22 18.39
N ILE A 223 14.20 3.06 18.93
CA ILE A 223 13.05 3.88 18.55
C ILE A 223 12.56 4.59 19.81
N ASP A 224 12.52 5.92 19.74
CA ASP A 224 11.87 6.76 20.72
C ASP A 224 10.51 7.18 20.19
N TRP A 225 9.46 6.90 20.94
CA TRP A 225 8.10 7.17 20.53
C TRP A 225 7.68 8.58 20.93
N ASP A 226 7.04 9.29 20.01
CA ASP A 226 6.47 10.60 20.24
C ASP A 226 5.00 10.68 19.78
N SER A 227 4.38 11.85 19.88
CA SER A 227 3.01 12.11 19.44
C SER A 227 2.92 12.73 18.04
N ASN A 228 4.06 12.99 17.39
CA ASN A 228 4.06 13.57 16.06
C ASN A 228 3.74 12.49 15.02
N PRO A 229 2.91 12.78 14.02
CA PRO A 229 2.53 11.77 13.03
C PRO A 229 3.74 11.19 12.28
N GLY A 230 3.78 9.88 12.13
CA GLY A 230 4.78 9.17 11.34
C GLY A 230 6.19 9.22 11.91
N ILE A 231 7.22 9.24 11.06
CA ILE A 231 8.61 9.37 11.48
C ILE A 231 8.99 10.86 11.51
N SER A 232 9.48 11.31 12.67
CA SER A 232 9.89 12.70 12.93
C SER A 232 11.37 12.92 12.67
N SER A 233 12.23 11.97 13.08
CA SER A 233 13.68 12.11 12.95
C SER A 233 14.38 10.76 12.86
N VAL A 234 15.54 10.77 12.19
CA VAL A 234 16.51 9.67 12.23
C VAL A 234 17.88 10.30 12.47
N ALA A 235 18.58 9.82 13.50
CA ALA A 235 19.90 10.31 13.87
C ALA A 235 20.90 9.17 13.98
N PHE A 236 22.15 9.44 13.62
CA PHE A 236 23.27 8.51 13.63
C PHE A 236 24.41 9.12 14.43
N ASP A 237 24.83 8.47 15.49
CA ASP A 237 26.03 8.82 16.22
C ASP A 237 27.23 8.25 15.47
N THR A 238 28.10 9.12 14.99
CA THR A 238 29.30 8.74 14.24
C THR A 238 30.56 9.16 14.98
N ALA A 239 31.73 8.70 14.52
CA ALA A 239 33.01 9.14 15.10
C ALA A 239 33.26 10.66 14.91
N ASP A 240 32.67 11.25 13.85
CA ASP A 240 32.85 12.66 13.51
C ASP A 240 31.79 13.57 14.15
N GLY A 241 30.77 13.01 14.80
CA GLY A 241 29.64 13.73 15.40
C GLY A 241 28.28 13.17 14.97
N GLU A 242 27.20 13.90 15.25
CA GLU A 242 25.84 13.47 14.88
C GLU A 242 25.50 13.83 13.42
N LEU A 243 25.07 12.81 12.65
CA LEU A 243 24.38 12.99 11.39
C LEU A 243 22.89 12.79 11.63
N SER A 244 22.03 13.76 11.27
CA SER A 244 20.61 13.63 11.51
C SER A 244 19.75 14.19 10.39
N ILE A 245 18.57 13.58 10.22
CA ILE A 245 17.50 14.01 9.32
C ILE A 245 16.28 14.27 10.19
N THR A 246 15.85 15.52 10.31
CA THR A 246 14.73 15.89 11.17
C THR A 246 13.66 16.60 10.34
N ARG A 247 12.45 16.08 10.37
CA ARG A 247 11.29 16.64 9.68
C ARG A 247 10.86 17.93 10.36
N THR A 248 10.74 19.02 9.61
CA THR A 248 10.31 20.32 10.12
C THR A 248 8.82 20.57 9.93
N ASP A 249 8.24 19.99 8.85
CA ASP A 249 6.82 20.10 8.52
C ASP A 249 6.37 18.89 7.67
N ARG A 250 5.23 19.02 6.99
CA ARG A 250 4.69 17.92 6.14
C ARG A 250 5.49 17.64 4.87
N ILE A 251 6.35 18.57 4.46
CA ILE A 251 6.99 18.60 3.15
C ILE A 251 8.51 18.60 3.26
N ASN A 252 9.06 19.25 4.31
CA ASN A 252 10.47 19.54 4.43
C ASN A 252 11.09 18.82 5.63
N ALA A 253 12.41 18.61 5.53
CA ALA A 253 13.27 18.17 6.62
C ALA A 253 14.61 18.91 6.56
N ILE A 254 15.35 18.88 7.66
CA ILE A 254 16.72 19.39 7.75
C ILE A 254 17.65 18.18 7.86
N LEU A 255 18.64 18.16 6.98
CA LEU A 255 19.76 17.24 7.06
C LEU A 255 20.94 17.97 7.72
N LYS A 256 21.35 17.48 8.89
CA LYS A 256 22.56 17.95 9.60
C LYS A 256 23.67 16.93 9.44
N ARG A 257 24.87 17.43 9.20
CA ARG A 257 26.11 16.63 9.15
C ARG A 257 27.18 17.33 9.99
N PRO A 258 28.11 16.57 10.58
CA PRO A 258 29.29 17.17 11.19
C PRO A 258 30.01 18.08 10.19
N ASP A 259 30.51 19.21 10.67
CA ASP A 259 31.36 20.16 9.94
C ASP A 259 30.79 20.67 8.60
N THR A 260 29.45 20.60 8.43
CA THR A 260 28.78 21.03 7.22
C THR A 260 27.54 21.87 7.59
N PRO A 261 27.24 22.96 6.87
CA PRO A 261 26.00 23.70 7.10
C PRO A 261 24.76 22.82 6.92
N ASP A 262 23.74 23.11 7.72
CA ASP A 262 22.44 22.45 7.63
C ASP A 262 21.85 22.60 6.23
N ALA A 263 21.31 21.52 5.67
CA ALA A 263 20.68 21.52 4.36
C ALA A 263 19.17 21.26 4.49
N SER A 264 18.37 22.13 3.87
CA SER A 264 16.93 21.86 3.72
C SER A 264 16.74 20.83 2.60
N ILE A 265 15.95 19.80 2.89
CA ILE A 265 15.65 18.71 1.96
C ILE A 265 14.14 18.52 1.82
N TYR A 266 13.72 18.11 0.62
CA TYR A 266 12.34 17.79 0.31
C TYR A 266 12.01 16.36 0.77
N LEU A 267 11.12 16.23 1.73
CA LEU A 267 10.69 14.95 2.31
C LEU A 267 9.18 14.95 2.53
N PRO A 268 8.36 14.95 1.46
CA PRO A 268 6.92 15.04 1.56
C PRO A 268 6.32 13.77 2.20
N ARG A 269 5.21 13.96 2.92
CA ARG A 269 4.32 12.84 3.27
C ARG A 269 3.58 12.42 2.02
N ARG A 270 3.54 11.12 1.79
CA ARG A 270 2.93 10.53 0.59
C ARG A 270 1.48 10.15 0.89
N ASP A 271 0.59 10.52 0.01
CA ASP A 271 -0.80 10.10 0.03
C ASP A 271 -0.97 8.67 -0.50
N LEU A 272 -2.15 8.10 -0.32
CA LEU A 272 -2.45 6.72 -0.72
C LEU A 272 -2.30 6.52 -2.24
N ALA A 273 -2.70 7.51 -3.05
CA ALA A 273 -2.56 7.43 -4.51
C ALA A 273 -1.09 7.30 -4.95
N THR A 274 -0.22 8.12 -4.35
CA THR A 274 1.23 8.07 -4.61
C THR A 274 1.83 6.73 -4.17
N LEU A 275 1.39 6.18 -3.04
CA LEU A 275 1.87 4.89 -2.54
C LEU A 275 1.44 3.75 -3.47
N LEU A 276 0.18 3.74 -3.91
CA LEU A 276 -0.33 2.75 -4.88
C LEU A 276 0.38 2.87 -6.22
N SER A 277 0.55 4.09 -6.77
CA SER A 277 1.31 4.30 -8.00
C SER A 277 2.72 3.71 -7.92
N GLU A 278 3.41 3.86 -6.79
CA GLU A 278 4.73 3.27 -6.61
C GLU A 278 4.71 1.74 -6.64
N GLU A 279 3.76 1.13 -5.93
CA GLU A 279 3.62 -0.33 -5.88
C GLU A 279 3.27 -0.94 -7.25
N LEU A 280 2.57 -0.18 -8.10
CA LEU A 280 2.19 -0.61 -9.44
C LEU A 280 3.31 -0.48 -10.49
N LYS A 281 4.38 0.26 -10.20
CA LYS A 281 5.55 0.40 -11.13
C LYS A 281 6.27 -0.92 -11.34
N ARG A 282 6.23 -1.83 -10.36
CA ARG A 282 6.86 -3.13 -10.41
C ARG A 282 5.97 -4.16 -9.72
N LEU A 283 5.51 -5.13 -10.49
CA LEU A 283 4.67 -6.21 -9.96
C LEU A 283 5.48 -7.41 -9.47
N ASP A 284 6.77 -7.46 -9.81
CA ASP A 284 7.70 -8.46 -9.27
C ASP A 284 7.84 -8.32 -7.75
N PRO A 285 8.13 -9.42 -7.02
CA PRO A 285 8.37 -9.36 -5.59
C PRO A 285 9.46 -8.36 -5.21
N ASP A 286 9.20 -7.53 -4.19
CA ASP A 286 10.23 -6.67 -3.57
C ASP A 286 11.10 -7.51 -2.63
N GLU A 287 12.28 -7.92 -3.11
CA GLU A 287 13.23 -8.75 -2.36
C GLU A 287 13.73 -8.03 -1.09
N MET A 288 13.85 -6.70 -1.14
CA MET A 288 14.30 -5.92 0.01
C MET A 288 13.22 -5.89 1.09
N TYR A 289 11.96 -5.65 0.71
CA TYR A 289 10.84 -5.80 1.63
C TYR A 289 10.80 -7.21 2.23
N GLY A 290 10.91 -8.23 1.38
CA GLY A 290 10.90 -9.62 1.81
C GLY A 290 11.99 -9.94 2.84
N THR A 291 13.18 -9.38 2.68
CA THR A 291 14.28 -9.52 3.64
C THR A 291 14.01 -8.80 4.95
N VAL A 292 13.49 -7.58 4.87
CA VAL A 292 13.19 -6.74 6.05
C VAL A 292 12.02 -7.30 6.84
N ILE A 293 10.93 -7.70 6.20
CA ILE A 293 9.74 -8.22 6.92
C ILE A 293 10.03 -9.55 7.62
N LYS A 294 10.82 -10.43 7.02
CA LYS A 294 11.29 -11.65 7.68
C LYS A 294 12.20 -11.34 8.87
N GLY A 295 13.11 -10.37 8.72
CA GLY A 295 13.96 -9.89 9.80
C GLY A 295 13.17 -9.27 10.95
N TYR A 296 12.05 -8.59 10.66
CA TYR A 296 11.17 -8.06 11.70
C TYR A 296 10.58 -9.16 12.57
N GLY A 297 10.15 -10.28 11.99
CA GLY A 297 9.62 -11.42 12.73
C GLY A 297 10.66 -12.14 13.63
N GLN A 298 11.96 -11.92 13.41
CA GLN A 298 13.04 -12.54 14.22
C GLN A 298 13.47 -11.69 15.41
N VAL A 299 13.08 -10.40 15.46
CA VAL A 299 13.54 -9.42 16.47
C VAL A 299 12.48 -9.18 17.55
N GLN A 300 11.32 -9.80 17.43
CA GLN A 300 10.31 -9.88 18.49
C GLN A 300 10.51 -11.17 19.30
#